data_08ddfba5aa04c3fa5679937584455601
#
_entry.id   08ddfba5aa04c3fa5679937584455601
#
_cell.length_a   1.000
_cell.length_b   1.000
_cell.length_c   1.000
_cell.angle_alpha   90.00
_cell.angle_beta   90.00
_cell.angle_gamma   90.00
#
_symmetry.space_group_name_H-M   'P 1'
#
loop_
_entity.id
_entity.type
_entity.pdbx_description
1 polymer ?
#
loop_
_entity_poly.entity_id
_entity_poly.type
_entity_poly.pdbx_seq_one_letter_code
_entity_poly.pdbx_strand_id
1 'polypeptide(L)'
;MKFATVTAVLLMITVCVLLPKLPAIHTWAVEREEERIAEAELAEQKITMSDLTIKNTEVEGGTKQRQLRLKLPAGVKGSDITISNDYVTQTVRIELPQTEVNYFESDPLTGSSNHIDNLSYAVSRGSSGLIEITMDQVYELDMDYDENYYYFDFLTPHEVYDKVVVVDAGHGGRAPGATKQGINEKDIDLGIVLQLKKIFDNSGGNIGVYYTRTD
;
A
#
# COMPACT_ATOMS: atom_id res chain seq x y z
N MET A 1 -25.57 14.24 56.91
CA MET A 1 -26.40 14.62 55.71
C MET A 1 -25.64 15.44 54.67
N LYS A 2 -24.65 16.30 55.00
CA LYS A 2 -23.95 17.14 53.97
C LYS A 2 -23.03 16.39 53.03
N PHE A 3 -22.45 15.27 53.45
CA PHE A 3 -21.52 14.45 52.57
C PHE A 3 -22.26 13.65 51.50
N ALA A 4 -23.47 13.16 51.83
CA ALA A 4 -24.26 12.36 50.85
C ALA A 4 -24.82 13.23 49.72
N THR A 5 -25.10 14.49 49.99
CA THR A 5 -25.63 15.43 48.96
C THR A 5 -24.50 15.88 48.02
N VAL A 6 -23.29 16.08 48.49
CA VAL A 6 -22.15 16.49 47.65
C VAL A 6 -21.72 15.35 46.71
N THR A 7 -21.69 14.10 47.19
CA THR A 7 -21.41 12.93 46.35
C THR A 7 -22.49 12.70 45.32
N ALA A 8 -23.76 12.87 45.64
CA ALA A 8 -24.86 12.74 44.70
C ALA A 8 -24.83 13.80 43.60
N VAL A 9 -24.49 15.04 43.92
CA VAL A 9 -24.37 16.15 42.94
C VAL A 9 -23.15 15.94 42.04
N LEU A 10 -22.01 15.50 42.61
CA LEU A 10 -20.81 15.17 41.81
C LEU A 10 -21.09 13.99 40.85
N LEU A 11 -21.80 12.96 41.30
CA LEU A 11 -22.16 11.81 40.45
C LEU A 11 -23.12 12.26 39.32
N MET A 12 -24.08 13.12 39.64
CA MET A 12 -25.03 13.67 38.65
C MET A 12 -24.35 14.54 37.61
N ILE A 13 -23.39 15.39 38.01
CA ILE A 13 -22.59 16.19 37.08
C ILE A 13 -21.75 15.31 36.17
N THR A 14 -21.11 14.27 36.72
CA THR A 14 -20.30 13.31 35.96
C THR A 14 -21.14 12.57 34.93
N VAL A 15 -22.33 12.13 35.31
CA VAL A 15 -23.30 11.48 34.41
C VAL A 15 -23.77 12.42 33.31
N CYS A 16 -24.15 13.67 33.66
CA CYS A 16 -24.61 14.67 32.67
C CYS A 16 -23.49 15.10 31.69
N VAL A 17 -22.22 15.05 32.09
CA VAL A 17 -21.09 15.39 31.20
C VAL A 17 -20.70 14.20 30.32
N LEU A 18 -20.85 12.97 30.81
CA LEU A 18 -20.45 11.76 30.07
C LEU A 18 -21.54 11.23 29.14
N LEU A 19 -22.83 11.35 29.51
CA LEU A 19 -23.95 10.84 28.68
C LEU A 19 -23.95 11.35 27.24
N PRO A 20 -23.76 12.64 26.94
CA PRO A 20 -23.74 13.14 25.57
C PRO A 20 -22.50 12.67 24.74
N LYS A 21 -21.44 12.19 25.44
CA LYS A 21 -20.20 11.71 24.79
C LYS A 21 -20.17 10.18 24.64
N LEU A 22 -21.09 9.47 25.28
CA LEU A 22 -21.14 8.01 25.24
C LEU A 22 -21.25 7.43 23.80
N PRO A 23 -22.09 7.98 22.89
CA PRO A 23 -22.14 7.48 21.52
C PRO A 23 -20.82 7.65 20.78
N ALA A 24 -20.17 8.81 20.91
CA ALA A 24 -18.89 9.08 20.26
C ALA A 24 -17.74 8.23 20.84
N ILE A 25 -17.77 7.96 22.15
CA ILE A 25 -16.79 7.06 22.78
C ILE A 25 -17.06 5.62 22.36
N HIS A 26 -18.31 5.23 22.23
CA HIS A 26 -18.69 3.87 21.81
C HIS A 26 -18.29 3.64 20.33
N THR A 27 -18.58 4.57 19.43
CA THR A 27 -18.18 4.46 18.02
C THR A 27 -16.65 4.40 17.87
N TRP A 28 -15.91 5.28 18.54
CA TRP A 28 -14.45 5.28 18.52
C TRP A 28 -13.86 3.98 19.10
N ALA A 29 -14.46 3.43 20.17
CA ALA A 29 -13.99 2.17 20.77
C ALA A 29 -14.29 0.97 19.86
N VAL A 30 -15.42 0.97 19.18
CA VAL A 30 -15.79 -0.08 18.21
C VAL A 30 -14.87 -0.01 16.98
N GLU A 31 -14.70 1.16 16.39
CA GLU A 31 -13.78 1.37 15.25
C GLU A 31 -12.35 0.91 15.57
N ARG A 32 -11.85 1.26 16.76
CA ARG A 32 -10.50 0.86 17.16
C ARG A 32 -10.36 -0.63 17.46
N GLU A 33 -11.41 -1.27 17.92
CA GLU A 33 -11.42 -2.72 18.12
C GLU A 33 -11.56 -3.46 16.79
N GLU A 34 -12.34 -2.94 15.84
CA GLU A 34 -12.42 -3.46 14.48
C GLU A 34 -11.07 -3.34 13.76
N GLU A 35 -10.37 -2.19 13.88
CA GLU A 35 -9.01 -2.01 13.36
C GLU A 35 -8.03 -3.03 14.00
N ARG A 36 -8.07 -3.22 15.33
CA ARG A 36 -7.23 -4.20 16.01
C ARG A 36 -7.53 -5.64 15.60
N ILE A 37 -8.80 -5.97 15.40
CA ILE A 37 -9.22 -7.29 14.94
C ILE A 37 -8.74 -7.50 13.51
N ALA A 38 -8.92 -6.51 12.63
CA ALA A 38 -8.45 -6.56 11.25
C ALA A 38 -6.92 -6.68 11.16
N GLU A 39 -6.17 -5.91 11.95
CA GLU A 39 -4.71 -6.03 12.06
C GLU A 39 -4.27 -7.39 12.61
N ALA A 40 -4.97 -7.92 13.63
CA ALA A 40 -4.67 -9.22 14.21
C ALA A 40 -5.02 -10.36 13.24
N GLU A 41 -6.14 -10.28 12.53
CA GLU A 41 -6.52 -11.24 11.50
C GLU A 41 -5.51 -11.21 10.33
N LEU A 42 -5.06 -10.02 9.91
CA LEU A 42 -4.04 -9.87 8.88
C LEU A 42 -2.69 -10.47 9.33
N ALA A 43 -2.29 -10.21 10.59
CA ALA A 43 -1.06 -10.77 11.17
C ALA A 43 -1.15 -12.31 11.35
N GLU A 44 -2.34 -12.83 11.69
CA GLU A 44 -2.56 -14.27 11.84
C GLU A 44 -2.66 -15.01 10.49
N GLN A 45 -3.01 -14.28 9.41
CA GLN A 45 -3.09 -14.80 8.05
C GLN A 45 -1.74 -14.80 7.34
N LYS A 46 -0.78 -13.97 7.76
CA LYS A 46 0.49 -13.75 7.10
C LYS A 46 1.59 -14.63 7.71
N ILE A 47 2.02 -15.65 6.98
CA ILE A 47 3.24 -16.38 7.31
C ILE A 47 4.37 -15.72 6.53
N THR A 48 5.17 -14.90 7.21
CA THR A 48 6.32 -14.27 6.58
C THR A 48 7.43 -15.29 6.43
N MET A 49 7.86 -15.53 5.20
CA MET A 49 9.10 -16.25 4.93
C MET A 49 10.24 -15.25 4.90
N SER A 50 11.32 -15.55 5.59
CA SER A 50 12.54 -14.78 5.54
C SER A 50 13.22 -14.95 4.18
N ASP A 51 13.68 -13.83 3.63
CA ASP A 51 14.68 -13.73 2.58
C ASP A 51 14.37 -14.49 1.29
N LEU A 52 13.34 -14.04 0.59
CA LEU A 52 13.20 -14.37 -0.82
C LEU A 52 14.41 -13.80 -1.58
N THR A 53 15.13 -14.66 -2.29
CA THR A 53 16.31 -14.27 -3.04
C THR A 53 16.06 -14.34 -4.53
N ILE A 54 16.67 -13.42 -5.28
CA ILE A 54 16.68 -13.45 -6.73
C ILE A 54 17.92 -14.21 -7.19
N LYS A 55 17.69 -15.22 -8.01
CA LYS A 55 18.77 -15.88 -8.71
C LYS A 55 19.22 -15.00 -9.86
N ASN A 56 20.34 -14.31 -9.71
CA ASN A 56 20.91 -13.45 -10.74
C ASN A 56 21.24 -14.25 -12.00
N THR A 57 20.51 -14.00 -13.07
CA THR A 57 20.70 -14.62 -14.37
C THR A 57 20.05 -13.74 -15.44
N GLU A 58 20.57 -13.80 -16.64
CA GLU A 58 19.90 -13.17 -17.78
C GLU A 58 18.56 -13.85 -18.04
N VAL A 59 17.53 -13.07 -18.25
CA VAL A 59 16.16 -13.53 -18.48
C VAL A 59 15.70 -13.05 -19.84
N GLU A 60 15.33 -13.97 -20.68
CA GLU A 60 14.65 -13.69 -21.94
C GLU A 60 13.15 -13.90 -21.78
N GLY A 61 12.37 -12.92 -22.22
CA GLY A 61 10.92 -12.98 -22.26
C GLY A 61 10.39 -12.52 -23.61
N GLY A 62 9.92 -13.45 -24.42
CA GLY A 62 9.51 -13.15 -25.78
C GLY A 62 10.69 -12.69 -26.66
N THR A 63 10.65 -11.46 -27.14
CA THR A 63 11.64 -10.91 -28.09
C THR A 63 12.67 -9.99 -27.41
N LYS A 64 12.56 -9.74 -26.10
CA LYS A 64 13.47 -8.83 -25.38
C LYS A 64 14.02 -9.46 -24.08
N GLN A 65 15.15 -8.94 -23.65
CA GLN A 65 15.68 -9.23 -22.33
C GLN A 65 14.80 -8.56 -21.27
N ARG A 66 14.54 -9.25 -20.17
CA ARG A 66 13.73 -8.80 -19.05
C ARG A 66 14.57 -8.68 -17.77
N GLN A 67 14.19 -7.77 -16.88
CA GLN A 67 14.92 -7.56 -15.63
C GLN A 67 14.54 -8.58 -14.56
N LEU A 68 13.28 -8.98 -14.46
CA LEU A 68 12.82 -9.96 -13.48
C LEU A 68 11.81 -10.92 -14.11
N ARG A 69 11.87 -12.18 -13.69
CA ARG A 69 10.97 -13.24 -14.10
C ARG A 69 10.44 -14.02 -12.90
N LEU A 70 9.13 -14.17 -12.85
CA LEU A 70 8.39 -14.96 -11.88
C LEU A 70 7.77 -16.16 -12.60
N LYS A 71 7.98 -17.36 -12.10
CA LYS A 71 7.27 -18.54 -12.60
C LYS A 71 5.83 -18.53 -12.08
N LEU A 72 4.87 -18.88 -12.93
CA LEU A 72 3.47 -18.99 -12.55
C LEU A 72 3.19 -20.34 -11.90
N PRO A 73 2.38 -20.40 -10.82
CA PRO A 73 1.94 -21.67 -10.25
C PRO A 73 1.11 -22.48 -11.24
N ALA A 74 1.09 -23.79 -11.07
CA ALA A 74 0.35 -24.68 -11.95
C ALA A 74 -1.15 -24.31 -12.02
N GLY A 75 -1.65 -24.06 -13.22
CA GLY A 75 -3.04 -23.68 -13.46
C GLY A 75 -3.36 -22.19 -13.25
N VAL A 76 -2.41 -21.38 -12.80
CA VAL A 76 -2.53 -19.92 -12.70
C VAL A 76 -2.10 -19.28 -14.00
N LYS A 77 -2.88 -18.32 -14.49
CA LYS A 77 -2.57 -17.52 -15.68
C LYS A 77 -2.01 -16.16 -15.26
N GLY A 78 -1.24 -15.53 -16.13
CA GLY A 78 -0.77 -14.16 -15.89
C GLY A 78 -1.90 -13.17 -15.60
N SER A 79 -3.08 -13.36 -16.19
CA SER A 79 -4.27 -12.55 -15.91
C SER A 79 -4.84 -12.70 -14.49
N ASP A 80 -4.45 -13.74 -13.76
CA ASP A 80 -4.94 -14.01 -12.40
C ASP A 80 -4.04 -13.36 -11.35
N ILE A 81 -2.92 -12.77 -11.77
CA ILE A 81 -1.97 -12.06 -10.90
C ILE A 81 -2.45 -10.64 -10.68
N THR A 82 -2.51 -10.21 -9.44
CA THR A 82 -2.79 -8.82 -9.08
C THR A 82 -1.48 -8.11 -8.73
N ILE A 83 -1.25 -6.96 -9.37
CA ILE A 83 -0.04 -6.17 -9.14
C ILE A 83 -0.45 -4.75 -8.77
N SER A 84 0.15 -4.22 -7.73
CA SER A 84 0.03 -2.83 -7.34
C SER A 84 1.41 -2.20 -7.15
N ASN A 85 1.53 -0.94 -7.58
CA ASN A 85 2.74 -0.14 -7.44
C ASN A 85 2.40 1.08 -6.58
N ASP A 86 2.97 1.14 -5.38
CA ASP A 86 2.85 2.26 -4.47
C ASP A 86 4.08 3.15 -4.62
N TYR A 87 3.92 4.26 -5.32
CA TYR A 87 5.01 5.21 -5.58
C TYR A 87 5.48 5.96 -4.33
N VAL A 88 4.62 6.10 -3.31
CA VAL A 88 4.96 6.80 -2.06
C VAL A 88 5.90 5.97 -1.21
N THR A 89 5.59 4.68 -1.07
CA THR A 89 6.43 3.72 -0.33
C THR A 89 7.46 3.03 -1.21
N GLN A 90 7.47 3.31 -2.52
CA GLN A 90 8.34 2.65 -3.51
C GLN A 90 8.21 1.12 -3.46
N THR A 91 6.99 0.63 -3.26
CA THR A 91 6.74 -0.79 -3.04
C THR A 91 5.84 -1.37 -4.13
N VAL A 92 6.33 -2.40 -4.79
CA VAL A 92 5.55 -3.22 -5.73
C VAL A 92 5.04 -4.43 -4.97
N ARG A 93 3.73 -4.68 -5.02
CA ARG A 93 3.09 -5.86 -4.45
C ARG A 93 2.55 -6.74 -5.55
N ILE A 94 2.87 -8.02 -5.47
CA ILE A 94 2.42 -9.04 -6.42
C ILE A 94 1.66 -10.11 -5.63
N GLU A 95 0.36 -10.21 -5.87
CA GLU A 95 -0.47 -11.25 -5.30
C GLU A 95 -0.51 -12.45 -6.23
N LEU A 96 -0.09 -13.60 -5.74
CA LEU A 96 0.10 -14.82 -6.48
C LEU A 96 -0.85 -15.90 -5.91
N PRO A 97 -1.95 -16.25 -6.60
CA PRO A 97 -2.85 -17.27 -6.11
C PRO A 97 -2.20 -18.67 -6.19
N GLN A 98 -2.72 -19.62 -5.43
CA GLN A 98 -2.32 -21.04 -5.43
C GLN A 98 -0.82 -21.25 -5.13
N THR A 99 -0.23 -20.42 -4.27
CA THR A 99 1.15 -20.58 -3.82
C THR A 99 1.23 -21.18 -2.43
N GLU A 100 2.21 -22.08 -2.26
CA GLU A 100 2.56 -22.68 -0.97
C GLU A 100 3.77 -21.94 -0.36
N VAL A 101 3.98 -22.17 0.94
CA VAL A 101 5.06 -21.52 1.72
C VAL A 101 6.44 -21.75 1.10
N ASN A 102 6.68 -22.92 0.53
CA ASN A 102 7.96 -23.33 -0.06
C ASN A 102 8.00 -23.14 -1.58
N TYR A 103 7.06 -22.42 -2.18
CA TYR A 103 6.97 -22.26 -3.64
C TYR A 103 8.29 -21.78 -4.26
N PHE A 104 8.90 -20.76 -3.68
CA PHE A 104 10.13 -20.17 -4.20
C PHE A 104 11.41 -20.94 -3.88
N GLU A 105 11.36 -22.00 -3.05
CA GLU A 105 12.47 -22.93 -2.88
C GLU A 105 12.68 -23.78 -4.15
N SER A 106 11.58 -24.17 -4.79
CA SER A 106 11.59 -24.94 -6.03
C SER A 106 11.70 -24.07 -7.28
N ASP A 107 11.03 -22.95 -7.27
CA ASP A 107 10.88 -22.03 -8.40
C ASP A 107 11.31 -20.60 -8.02
N PRO A 108 12.61 -20.34 -7.83
CA PRO A 108 13.10 -19.04 -7.39
C PRO A 108 12.83 -17.96 -8.42
N LEU A 109 12.66 -16.72 -7.93
CA LEU A 109 12.69 -15.53 -8.79
C LEU A 109 14.03 -15.48 -9.53
N THR A 110 13.99 -15.15 -10.80
CA THR A 110 15.20 -15.06 -11.64
C THR A 110 15.28 -13.69 -12.30
N GLY A 111 16.48 -13.16 -12.43
CA GLY A 111 16.71 -11.84 -13.04
C GLY A 111 17.80 -11.06 -12.36
N SER A 112 17.62 -9.73 -12.31
CA SER A 112 18.53 -8.79 -11.66
C SER A 112 17.92 -8.20 -10.40
N SER A 113 18.70 -8.03 -9.36
CA SER A 113 18.31 -7.34 -8.11
C SER A 113 18.80 -5.88 -8.06
N ASN A 114 19.31 -5.32 -9.15
CA ASN A 114 20.01 -4.03 -9.15
C ASN A 114 19.17 -2.84 -8.67
N HIS A 115 17.84 -2.92 -8.73
CA HIS A 115 16.92 -1.85 -8.34
C HIS A 115 16.07 -2.21 -7.12
N ILE A 116 16.42 -3.29 -6.44
CA ILE A 116 15.64 -3.85 -5.34
C ILE A 116 16.42 -3.72 -4.04
N ASP A 117 15.87 -2.91 -3.12
CA ASP A 117 16.42 -2.72 -1.78
C ASP A 117 16.01 -3.83 -0.83
N ASN A 118 14.75 -4.28 -0.93
CA ASN A 118 14.23 -5.34 -0.09
C ASN A 118 13.20 -6.19 -0.85
N LEU A 119 13.18 -7.46 -0.51
CA LEU A 119 12.26 -8.43 -1.10
C LEU A 119 11.72 -9.34 0.00
N SER A 120 10.40 -9.41 0.12
CA SER A 120 9.75 -10.29 1.09
C SER A 120 8.64 -11.11 0.45
N TYR A 121 8.37 -12.25 1.06
CA TYR A 121 7.31 -13.16 0.65
C TYR A 121 6.52 -13.63 1.85
N ALA A 122 5.22 -13.62 1.71
CA ALA A 122 4.31 -14.12 2.72
C ALA A 122 3.19 -14.94 2.08
N VAL A 123 2.73 -15.97 2.75
CA VAL A 123 1.59 -16.77 2.30
C VAL A 123 0.46 -16.65 3.32
N SER A 124 -0.72 -16.32 2.85
CA SER A 124 -1.94 -16.32 3.66
C SER A 124 -2.54 -17.73 3.78
N ARG A 125 -3.38 -17.93 4.78
CA ARG A 125 -4.16 -19.17 4.96
C ARG A 125 -5.21 -19.32 3.84
N GLY A 126 -4.87 -19.74 2.70
CA GLY A 126 -5.75 -19.87 1.53
C GLY A 126 -4.93 -20.07 0.28
N SER A 127 -3.63 -20.33 0.48
CA SER A 127 -2.67 -20.53 -0.61
C SER A 127 -2.60 -19.32 -1.55
N SER A 128 -2.65 -18.11 -0.99
CA SER A 128 -2.36 -16.87 -1.71
C SER A 128 -1.04 -16.29 -1.21
N GLY A 129 -0.08 -16.18 -2.10
CA GLY A 129 1.22 -15.56 -1.82
C GLY A 129 1.20 -14.08 -2.10
N LEU A 130 1.90 -13.32 -1.29
CA LEU A 130 2.18 -11.91 -1.48
C LEU A 130 3.69 -11.71 -1.54
N ILE A 131 4.18 -11.21 -2.67
CA ILE A 131 5.54 -10.72 -2.82
C ILE A 131 5.51 -9.21 -2.65
N GLU A 132 6.35 -8.68 -1.79
CA GLU A 132 6.59 -7.25 -1.65
C GLU A 132 8.03 -6.93 -2.06
N ILE A 133 8.19 -6.04 -3.02
CA ILE A 133 9.46 -5.59 -3.55
C ILE A 133 9.60 -4.11 -3.22
N THR A 134 10.54 -3.75 -2.35
CA THR A 134 10.88 -2.35 -2.09
C THR A 134 11.99 -1.95 -3.06
N MET A 135 11.77 -0.86 -3.77
CA MET A 135 12.66 -0.36 -4.80
C MET A 135 13.55 0.78 -4.28
N ASP A 136 14.74 0.96 -4.87
CA ASP A 136 15.68 2.04 -4.52
C ASP A 136 15.18 3.44 -4.91
N GLN A 137 14.23 3.51 -5.84
CA GLN A 137 13.54 4.74 -6.25
C GLN A 137 12.17 4.40 -6.88
N VAL A 138 11.49 5.41 -7.37
CA VAL A 138 10.22 5.23 -8.10
C VAL A 138 10.48 4.66 -9.48
N TYR A 139 9.77 3.59 -9.83
CA TYR A 139 9.76 2.98 -11.16
C TYR A 139 8.35 2.80 -11.68
N GLU A 140 8.22 2.90 -13.00
CA GLU A 140 7.11 2.38 -13.76
C GLU A 140 7.36 0.91 -14.11
N LEU A 141 6.31 0.13 -14.20
CA LEU A 141 6.40 -1.29 -14.50
C LEU A 141 6.01 -1.54 -15.96
N ASP A 142 6.93 -2.09 -16.76
CA ASP A 142 6.58 -2.72 -18.04
C ASP A 142 6.48 -4.23 -17.80
N MET A 143 5.30 -4.77 -18.03
CA MET A 143 4.94 -6.12 -17.65
C MET A 143 4.44 -6.91 -18.85
N ASP A 144 4.79 -8.20 -18.87
CA ASP A 144 4.31 -9.14 -19.87
C ASP A 144 4.23 -10.54 -19.26
N TYR A 145 3.51 -11.45 -19.87
CA TYR A 145 3.46 -12.85 -19.41
C TYR A 145 3.21 -13.82 -20.57
N ASP A 146 3.65 -15.05 -20.36
CA ASP A 146 3.33 -16.19 -21.21
C ASP A 146 2.59 -17.28 -20.40
N GLU A 147 2.55 -18.50 -20.91
CA GLU A 147 1.87 -19.62 -20.26
C GLU A 147 2.53 -20.05 -18.92
N ASN A 148 3.81 -19.75 -18.72
CA ASN A 148 4.61 -20.26 -17.60
C ASN A 148 5.19 -19.17 -16.71
N TYR A 149 5.35 -17.95 -17.21
CA TYR A 149 6.09 -16.90 -16.55
C TYR A 149 5.42 -15.55 -16.65
N TYR A 150 5.65 -14.74 -15.62
CA TYR A 150 5.38 -13.31 -15.59
C TYR A 150 6.71 -12.56 -15.60
N TYR A 151 6.82 -11.50 -16.39
CA TYR A 151 8.03 -10.74 -16.63
C TYR A 151 7.84 -9.30 -16.23
N PHE A 152 8.90 -8.70 -15.67
CA PHE A 152 8.90 -7.32 -15.22
C PHE A 152 10.14 -6.59 -15.73
N ASP A 153 9.95 -5.34 -16.16
CA ASP A 153 11.00 -4.35 -16.33
C ASP A 153 10.66 -3.14 -15.47
N PHE A 154 11.65 -2.60 -14.79
CA PHE A 154 11.56 -1.41 -13.95
C PHE A 154 12.12 -0.25 -14.74
N LEU A 155 11.24 0.67 -15.17
CA LEU A 155 11.59 1.82 -15.98
C LEU A 155 11.55 3.08 -15.12
N THR A 156 12.57 3.91 -15.20
CA THR A 156 12.50 5.22 -14.54
C THR A 156 11.36 6.05 -15.15
N PRO A 157 10.72 6.96 -14.40
CA PRO A 157 9.70 7.84 -14.94
C PRO A 157 10.12 8.59 -16.22
N HIS A 158 11.39 8.97 -16.33
CA HIS A 158 11.93 9.66 -17.51
C HIS A 158 12.16 8.76 -18.73
N GLU A 159 12.14 7.43 -18.56
CA GLU A 159 12.16 6.49 -19.69
C GLU A 159 10.76 6.31 -20.29
N VAL A 160 9.72 6.59 -19.50
CA VAL A 160 8.31 6.40 -19.90
C VAL A 160 7.67 7.72 -20.33
N TYR A 161 7.95 8.82 -19.62
CA TYR A 161 7.27 10.10 -19.79
C TYR A 161 8.20 11.21 -20.27
N ASP A 162 7.70 12.05 -21.16
CA ASP A 162 8.41 13.25 -21.63
C ASP A 162 8.60 14.30 -20.52
N LYS A 163 7.67 14.32 -19.58
CA LYS A 163 7.70 15.22 -18.42
C LYS A 163 7.30 14.47 -17.17
N VAL A 164 8.00 14.75 -16.08
CA VAL A 164 7.70 14.19 -14.76
C VAL A 164 7.39 15.33 -13.80
N VAL A 165 6.28 15.22 -13.09
CA VAL A 165 5.81 16.19 -12.11
C VAL A 165 5.54 15.48 -10.80
N VAL A 166 6.05 16.00 -9.70
CA VAL A 166 5.69 15.60 -8.34
C VAL A 166 4.83 16.68 -7.72
N VAL A 167 3.67 16.31 -7.23
CA VAL A 167 2.73 17.21 -6.56
C VAL A 167 2.66 16.81 -5.09
N ASP A 168 3.13 17.71 -4.24
CA ASP A 168 3.14 17.53 -2.80
C ASP A 168 1.93 18.23 -2.16
N ALA A 169 1.09 17.48 -1.45
CA ALA A 169 0.02 18.02 -0.63
C ALA A 169 0.54 18.28 0.78
N GLY A 170 0.79 19.54 1.09
CA GLY A 170 1.31 19.96 2.41
C GLY A 170 0.54 19.40 3.58
N HIS A 171 1.25 19.08 4.67
CA HIS A 171 0.70 18.47 5.88
C HIS A 171 0.07 17.09 5.64
N GLY A 172 -0.81 16.61 6.51
CA GLY A 172 -1.47 15.30 6.36
C GLY A 172 -1.41 14.46 7.64
N GLY A 173 -2.17 13.37 7.69
CA GLY A 173 -2.23 12.49 8.84
C GLY A 173 -2.46 13.26 10.14
N ARG A 174 -1.52 13.17 11.08
CA ARG A 174 -1.56 13.86 12.40
C ARG A 174 -1.13 15.34 12.35
N ALA A 175 -0.58 15.83 11.25
CA ALA A 175 -0.17 17.22 11.08
C ALA A 175 -1.25 18.04 10.36
N PRO A 176 -2.12 18.78 11.06
CA PRO A 176 -3.23 19.51 10.45
C PRO A 176 -2.79 20.76 9.71
N GLY A 177 -1.55 21.25 9.91
CA GLY A 177 -1.15 22.59 9.51
C GLY A 177 -1.84 23.66 10.36
N ALA A 178 -2.02 24.85 9.84
CA ALA A 178 -2.79 25.92 10.47
C ALA A 178 -4.27 25.51 10.61
N THR A 179 -4.85 25.79 11.78
CA THR A 179 -6.26 25.47 12.06
C THR A 179 -7.01 26.74 12.45
N LYS A 180 -8.08 27.05 11.74
CA LYS A 180 -8.95 28.19 12.05
C LYS A 180 -10.40 27.84 11.80
N GLN A 181 -11.27 28.08 12.79
CA GLN A 181 -12.72 27.85 12.68
C GLN A 181 -13.12 26.43 12.23
N GLY A 182 -12.34 25.42 12.65
CA GLY A 182 -12.58 24.02 12.29
C GLY A 182 -12.07 23.61 10.90
N ILE A 183 -11.41 24.52 10.18
CA ILE A 183 -10.77 24.22 8.89
C ILE A 183 -9.29 24.00 9.13
N ASN A 184 -8.73 22.92 8.59
CA ASN A 184 -7.30 22.62 8.66
C ASN A 184 -6.64 22.89 7.30
N GLU A 185 -5.42 23.36 7.33
CA GLU A 185 -4.61 23.63 6.13
C GLU A 185 -4.45 22.36 5.27
N LYS A 186 -4.20 21.21 5.89
CA LYS A 186 -4.07 19.94 5.19
C LYS A 186 -5.26 19.58 4.28
N ASP A 187 -6.48 19.98 4.69
CA ASP A 187 -7.70 19.67 3.94
C ASP A 187 -7.85 20.58 2.72
N ILE A 188 -7.35 21.83 2.84
CA ILE A 188 -7.29 22.79 1.72
C ILE A 188 -6.23 22.33 0.71
N ASP A 189 -5.03 21.97 1.19
CA ASP A 189 -3.92 21.52 0.35
C ASP A 189 -4.31 20.26 -0.43
N LEU A 190 -4.91 19.29 0.24
CA LEU A 190 -5.45 18.10 -0.41
C LEU A 190 -6.51 18.46 -1.46
N GLY A 191 -7.42 19.38 -1.13
CA GLY A 191 -8.44 19.85 -2.07
C GLY A 191 -7.85 20.45 -3.35
N ILE A 192 -6.78 21.23 -3.23
CA ILE A 192 -6.04 21.79 -4.36
C ILE A 192 -5.39 20.67 -5.19
N VAL A 193 -4.70 19.75 -4.54
CA VAL A 193 -4.03 18.62 -5.21
C VAL A 193 -5.02 17.75 -5.97
N LEU A 194 -6.19 17.44 -5.39
CA LEU A 194 -7.23 16.66 -6.05
C LEU A 194 -7.83 17.39 -7.28
N GLN A 195 -7.88 18.72 -7.28
CA GLN A 195 -8.26 19.47 -8.48
C GLN A 195 -7.17 19.45 -9.55
N LEU A 196 -5.90 19.60 -9.15
CA LEU A 196 -4.76 19.46 -10.08
C LEU A 196 -4.74 18.06 -10.69
N LYS A 197 -4.98 17.02 -9.88
CA LYS A 197 -5.06 15.63 -10.38
C LYS A 197 -6.08 15.51 -11.51
N LYS A 198 -7.29 16.04 -11.34
CA LYS A 198 -8.32 16.03 -12.40
C LYS A 198 -7.86 16.73 -13.67
N ILE A 199 -7.08 17.82 -13.55
CA ILE A 199 -6.55 18.55 -14.70
C ILE A 199 -5.51 17.69 -15.42
N PHE A 200 -4.58 17.11 -14.70
CA PHE A 200 -3.54 16.25 -15.28
C PHE A 200 -4.13 14.98 -15.90
N ASP A 201 -5.05 14.31 -15.23
CA ASP A 201 -5.73 13.10 -15.74
C ASP A 201 -6.44 13.37 -17.09
N ASN A 202 -6.85 14.62 -17.34
CA ASN A 202 -7.51 15.04 -18.58
C ASN A 202 -6.57 15.72 -19.57
N SER A 203 -5.28 15.85 -19.28
CA SER A 203 -4.35 16.67 -20.09
C SER A 203 -3.85 15.96 -21.32
N GLY A 204 -4.09 14.87 -21.75
CA GLY A 204 -3.70 14.19 -23.00
C GLY A 204 -2.21 14.27 -23.38
N GLY A 205 -1.34 14.76 -22.48
CA GLY A 205 0.11 14.82 -22.65
C GLY A 205 0.80 13.57 -22.10
N ASN A 206 2.00 13.25 -22.61
CA ASN A 206 2.85 12.20 -22.04
C ASN A 206 3.57 12.73 -20.78
N ILE A 207 2.83 12.83 -19.69
CA ILE A 207 3.28 13.40 -18.41
C ILE A 207 3.06 12.40 -17.30
N GLY A 208 4.12 11.97 -16.62
CA GLY A 208 4.05 11.23 -15.36
C GLY A 208 3.78 12.19 -14.20
N VAL A 209 2.72 11.96 -13.42
CA VAL A 209 2.38 12.81 -12.28
C VAL A 209 2.28 11.96 -11.03
N TYR A 210 3.11 12.27 -10.04
CA TYR A 210 3.20 11.56 -8.78
C TYR A 210 2.71 12.46 -7.65
N TYR A 211 1.88 11.92 -6.77
CA TYR A 211 1.27 12.64 -5.65
C TYR A 211 1.78 12.06 -4.34
N THR A 212 2.23 12.92 -3.41
CA THR A 212 2.68 12.48 -2.09
C THR A 212 1.54 11.93 -1.23
N ARG A 213 0.31 12.40 -1.47
CA ARG A 213 -0.93 11.83 -0.94
C ARG A 213 -2.15 12.26 -1.77
N THR A 214 -3.20 11.45 -1.71
CA THR A 214 -4.49 11.69 -2.36
C THR A 214 -5.69 11.47 -1.44
N ASP A 215 -5.42 11.28 -0.13
CA ASP A 215 -6.38 11.01 0.95
C ASP A 215 -6.09 11.85 2.22
#